data_222e3aaaa19fe2fd94ca8d2dc829c4e1
#
_entry.id   222e3aaaa19fe2fd94ca8d2dc829c4e1
#
_cell.length_a   1.000
_cell.length_b   1.000
_cell.length_c   1.000
_cell.angle_alpha   90.00
_cell.angle_beta   90.00
_cell.angle_gamma   90.00
#
_symmetry.space_group_name_H-M   'P 1'
#
loop_
_entity.id
_entity.type
_entity.pdbx_description
1 polymer ?
#
loop_
_entity_poly.entity_id
_entity_poly.type
_entity_poly.pdbx_seq_one_letter_code
_entity_poly.pdbx_strand_id
1 'polypeptide(L)'
;MNKPSLLLVLLAASLPGCATVNPADTEAWAGQPANVLEKQPYFLTMPVVKTQAADGTEIWNYVIGTQVSSCSQMGTMFGPRLSWGMYSGFMDCTAQYQTCNNIFYINGGKVQRVVVLGTRGAQCSTDKRFLPSFTG
;
A
#
# COMPACT_ATOMS: atom_id res chain seq x y z
N MET A 1 37.14 -21.24 -38.35
CA MET A 1 35.76 -20.91 -38.58
C MET A 1 35.21 -20.26 -37.32
N ASN A 2 35.19 -18.94 -37.31
CA ASN A 2 34.73 -18.18 -36.16
C ASN A 2 33.23 -18.04 -36.22
N LYS A 3 32.54 -18.60 -35.24
CA LYS A 3 31.12 -18.28 -35.01
C LYS A 3 31.01 -16.99 -34.24
N PRO A 4 30.32 -15.99 -34.73
CA PRO A 4 30.03 -14.83 -33.93
C PRO A 4 28.93 -15.20 -32.91
N SER A 5 29.28 -15.15 -31.62
CA SER A 5 28.33 -15.20 -30.53
C SER A 5 27.48 -13.93 -30.55
N LEU A 6 26.25 -14.12 -30.95
CA LEU A 6 25.23 -13.08 -30.87
C LEU A 6 24.90 -12.86 -29.40
N LEU A 7 25.51 -11.84 -28.80
CA LEU A 7 25.20 -11.38 -27.46
C LEU A 7 23.83 -10.68 -27.54
N LEU A 8 22.80 -11.40 -27.18
CA LEU A 8 21.45 -10.86 -27.05
C LEU A 8 21.41 -10.03 -25.76
N VAL A 9 21.66 -8.73 -25.90
CA VAL A 9 21.46 -7.78 -24.81
C VAL A 9 19.94 -7.61 -24.62
N LEU A 10 19.39 -8.32 -23.63
CA LEU A 10 18.04 -8.04 -23.14
C LEU A 10 18.09 -6.68 -22.45
N LEU A 11 17.67 -5.65 -23.16
CA LEU A 11 17.28 -4.39 -22.54
C LEU A 11 16.01 -4.67 -21.71
N ALA A 12 16.18 -4.89 -20.42
CA ALA A 12 15.10 -4.83 -19.49
C ALA A 12 14.60 -3.39 -19.44
N ALA A 13 13.53 -3.11 -20.19
CA ALA A 13 12.82 -1.86 -20.08
C ALA A 13 12.22 -1.79 -18.68
N SER A 14 12.85 -1.04 -17.79
CA SER A 14 12.28 -0.65 -16.51
C SER A 14 11.12 0.29 -16.78
N LEU A 15 9.92 -0.27 -16.88
CA LEU A 15 8.69 0.52 -16.86
C LEU A 15 8.67 1.30 -15.55
N PRO A 16 8.41 2.62 -15.58
CA PRO A 16 8.15 3.36 -14.36
C PRO A 16 6.88 2.77 -13.75
N GLY A 17 7.04 1.86 -12.80
CA GLY A 17 5.92 1.21 -12.12
C GLY A 17 5.19 2.22 -11.26
N CYS A 18 3.87 2.15 -11.25
CA CYS A 18 3.04 2.73 -10.21
C CYS A 18 3.64 2.38 -8.85
N ALA A 19 3.58 3.33 -7.90
CA ALA A 19 4.08 3.11 -6.55
C ALA A 19 3.51 1.78 -6.01
N THR A 20 4.39 0.83 -5.74
CA THR A 20 4.04 -0.52 -5.32
C THR A 20 4.80 -0.89 -4.06
N VAL A 21 4.36 -1.94 -3.40
CA VAL A 21 5.10 -2.54 -2.29
C VAL A 21 6.40 -3.13 -2.84
N ASN A 22 7.52 -2.61 -2.37
CA ASN A 22 8.82 -3.14 -2.73
C ASN A 22 9.17 -4.31 -1.77
N PRO A 23 9.39 -5.52 -2.27
CA PRO A 23 9.78 -6.65 -1.43
C PRO A 23 11.00 -6.39 -0.58
N ALA A 24 11.99 -5.66 -1.09
CA ALA A 24 13.19 -5.31 -0.33
C ALA A 24 12.88 -4.47 0.91
N ASP A 25 11.86 -3.61 0.86
CA ASP A 25 11.45 -2.79 2.00
C ASP A 25 10.82 -3.63 3.11
N THR A 26 10.02 -4.63 2.74
CA THR A 26 9.41 -5.55 3.71
C THR A 26 10.45 -6.52 4.30
N GLU A 27 11.37 -7.01 3.49
CA GLU A 27 12.46 -7.89 3.91
C GLU A 27 13.45 -7.20 4.85
N ALA A 28 13.63 -5.88 4.72
CA ALA A 28 14.51 -5.11 5.59
C ALA A 28 14.11 -5.18 7.08
N TRP A 29 12.86 -5.50 7.35
CA TRP A 29 12.35 -5.67 8.72
C TRP A 29 12.63 -7.03 9.32
N ALA A 30 12.95 -8.05 8.54
CA ALA A 30 13.21 -9.39 9.04
C ALA A 30 14.39 -9.40 10.02
N GLY A 31 14.17 -9.92 11.20
CA GLY A 31 15.16 -9.97 12.28
C GLY A 31 15.31 -8.68 13.09
N GLN A 32 14.62 -7.60 12.72
CA GLN A 32 14.66 -6.36 13.49
C GLN A 32 13.94 -6.52 14.84
N PRO A 33 14.47 -5.94 15.92
CA PRO A 33 13.77 -5.93 17.20
C PRO A 33 12.43 -5.16 17.11
N ALA A 34 11.41 -5.65 17.78
CA ALA A 34 10.10 -5.02 17.81
C ALA A 34 10.12 -3.59 18.36
N ASN A 35 11.05 -3.28 19.27
CA ASN A 35 11.20 -1.93 19.80
C ASN A 35 11.67 -0.89 18.75
N VAL A 36 12.32 -1.33 17.69
CA VAL A 36 12.64 -0.45 16.54
C VAL A 36 11.35 -0.03 15.85
N LEU A 37 10.42 -0.98 15.67
CA LEU A 37 9.13 -0.71 15.08
C LEU A 37 8.29 0.27 15.91
N GLU A 38 8.29 0.11 17.23
CA GLU A 38 7.57 1.00 18.15
C GLU A 38 8.09 2.43 18.17
N LYS A 39 9.31 2.66 17.73
CA LYS A 39 9.95 3.98 17.68
C LYS A 39 10.01 4.56 16.28
N GLN A 40 9.56 3.80 15.26
CA GLN A 40 9.60 4.24 13.88
C GLN A 40 8.62 5.38 13.63
N PRO A 41 9.09 6.58 13.29
CA PRO A 41 8.22 7.76 13.15
C PRO A 41 7.08 7.57 12.16
N TYR A 42 7.32 6.81 11.10
CA TYR A 42 6.33 6.53 10.08
C TYR A 42 5.09 5.80 10.63
N PHE A 43 5.30 4.87 11.56
CA PHE A 43 4.22 4.09 12.15
C PHE A 43 3.60 4.72 13.42
N LEU A 44 4.29 5.67 14.05
CA LEU A 44 3.81 6.28 15.30
C LEU A 44 2.49 7.06 15.11
N THR A 45 2.23 7.52 13.92
CA THR A 45 1.01 8.29 13.61
C THR A 45 -0.16 7.40 13.18
N MET A 46 0.07 6.09 13.05
CA MET A 46 -0.94 5.16 12.56
C MET A 46 -1.62 4.45 13.71
N PRO A 47 -2.94 4.24 13.61
CA PRO A 47 -3.62 3.30 14.48
C PRO A 47 -2.98 1.91 14.36
N VAL A 48 -2.77 1.26 15.50
CA VAL A 48 -2.22 -0.10 15.55
C VAL A 48 -3.21 -1.03 16.24
N VAL A 49 -3.42 -2.18 15.65
CA VAL A 49 -4.15 -3.30 16.26
C VAL A 49 -3.14 -4.40 16.54
N LYS A 50 -2.98 -4.76 17.81
CA LYS A 50 -2.08 -5.83 18.26
C LYS A 50 -2.93 -7.03 18.66
N THR A 51 -2.63 -8.18 18.07
CA THR A 51 -3.25 -9.47 18.39
C THR A 51 -2.15 -10.50 18.61
N GLN A 52 -2.51 -11.62 19.21
CA GLN A 52 -1.60 -12.73 19.44
C GLN A 52 -2.20 -14.02 18.89
N ALA A 53 -1.43 -14.75 18.09
CA ALA A 53 -1.79 -16.06 17.62
C ALA A 53 -1.59 -17.13 18.69
N ALA A 54 -2.19 -18.31 18.49
CA ALA A 54 -2.13 -19.41 19.45
C ALA A 54 -0.71 -19.94 19.71
N ASP A 55 0.20 -19.78 18.74
CA ASP A 55 1.61 -20.16 18.83
C ASP A 55 2.51 -19.12 19.53
N GLY A 56 1.92 -18.02 20.04
CA GLY A 56 2.62 -16.94 20.69
C GLY A 56 3.15 -15.86 19.75
N THR A 57 2.95 -15.99 18.44
CA THR A 57 3.31 -14.94 17.49
C THR A 57 2.43 -13.73 17.69
N GLU A 58 3.04 -12.57 17.88
CA GLU A 58 2.33 -11.31 17.94
C GLU A 58 2.12 -10.76 16.51
N ILE A 59 0.93 -10.24 16.27
CA ILE A 59 0.57 -9.64 14.98
C ILE A 59 0.23 -8.18 15.22
N TRP A 60 1.06 -7.28 14.70
CA TRP A 60 0.87 -5.85 14.83
C TRP A 60 0.48 -5.29 13.46
N ASN A 61 -0.72 -4.77 13.37
CA ASN A 61 -1.25 -4.19 12.15
C ASN A 61 -1.34 -2.67 12.28
N TYR A 62 -0.50 -1.95 11.55
CA TYR A 62 -0.56 -0.51 11.42
C TYR A 62 -1.40 -0.15 10.21
N VAL A 63 -2.46 0.59 10.42
CA VAL A 63 -3.47 0.85 9.39
C VAL A 63 -3.42 2.30 8.94
N ILE A 64 -3.22 2.48 7.63
CA ILE A 64 -3.44 3.77 6.98
C ILE A 64 -4.77 3.68 6.23
N GLY A 65 -5.70 4.56 6.58
CA GLY A 65 -6.99 4.64 5.90
C GLY A 65 -7.16 5.95 5.17
N THR A 66 -7.80 5.88 4.03
CA THR A 66 -8.24 7.05 3.29
C THR A 66 -9.64 6.86 2.75
N GLN A 67 -10.41 7.91 2.75
CA GLN A 67 -11.73 7.91 2.13
C GLN A 67 -11.58 8.35 0.68
N VAL A 68 -11.99 7.49 -0.22
CA VAL A 68 -12.00 7.78 -1.66
C VAL A 68 -13.45 7.94 -2.08
N SER A 69 -13.76 9.10 -2.63
CA SER A 69 -15.07 9.38 -3.21
C SER A 69 -14.96 9.20 -4.72
N SER A 70 -15.71 8.28 -5.28
CA SER A 70 -15.89 8.19 -6.72
C SER A 70 -17.29 8.69 -7.06
N CYS A 71 -17.35 9.71 -7.89
CA CYS A 71 -18.59 10.25 -8.40
C CYS A 71 -18.75 9.80 -9.84
N SER A 72 -19.80 9.06 -10.13
CA SER A 72 -20.19 8.76 -11.51
C SER A 72 -21.30 9.70 -11.94
N GLN A 73 -21.06 10.38 -13.05
CA GLN A 73 -22.11 11.15 -13.69
C GLN A 73 -23.05 10.18 -14.39
N MET A 74 -24.20 9.94 -13.80
CA MET A 74 -25.29 9.22 -14.46
C MET A 74 -25.76 10.05 -15.63
N GLY A 75 -25.64 9.49 -16.83
CA GLY A 75 -25.78 10.11 -18.12
C GLY A 75 -26.85 11.19 -18.22
N THR A 76 -26.53 12.18 -19.04
CA THR A 76 -27.47 13.22 -19.45
C THR A 76 -28.71 12.61 -20.09
N MET A 77 -29.72 12.38 -19.31
CA MET A 77 -31.05 12.03 -19.81
C MET A 77 -31.74 13.24 -20.46
N PHE A 78 -31.05 14.35 -20.63
CA PHE A 78 -31.61 15.59 -21.12
C PHE A 78 -31.04 15.90 -22.49
N GLY A 79 -31.90 15.73 -23.47
CA GLY A 79 -31.65 16.23 -24.81
C GLY A 79 -31.43 17.75 -24.80
N PRO A 80 -30.95 18.33 -25.94
CA PRO A 80 -30.51 19.71 -26.03
C PRO A 80 -31.58 20.77 -25.77
N ARG A 81 -32.77 20.39 -25.41
CA ARG A 81 -33.89 21.30 -25.16
C ARG A 81 -34.04 21.82 -23.75
N LEU A 82 -33.23 21.31 -22.82
CA LEU A 82 -33.25 21.79 -21.44
C LEU A 82 -32.04 22.67 -21.16
N SER A 83 -31.94 23.75 -21.90
CA SER A 83 -30.95 24.79 -21.69
C SER A 83 -31.28 25.69 -20.47
N TRP A 84 -32.04 25.18 -19.54
CA TRP A 84 -32.49 25.92 -18.37
C TRP A 84 -31.53 25.85 -17.20
N GLY A 85 -30.31 25.46 -17.40
CA GLY A 85 -29.32 25.43 -16.33
C GLY A 85 -29.68 24.53 -15.16
N MET A 86 -30.68 23.73 -15.28
CA MET A 86 -30.99 22.67 -14.35
C MET A 86 -30.01 21.54 -14.57
N TYR A 87 -28.84 21.70 -14.06
CA TYR A 87 -27.93 20.61 -13.84
C TYR A 87 -28.48 19.73 -12.74
N SER A 88 -29.52 19.02 -13.04
CA SER A 88 -29.83 17.84 -12.28
C SER A 88 -28.95 16.68 -12.79
N GLY A 89 -27.67 16.94 -12.90
CA GLY A 89 -26.68 15.88 -12.94
C GLY A 89 -26.71 15.25 -11.57
N PHE A 90 -27.49 14.17 -11.42
CA PHE A 90 -27.38 13.33 -10.24
C PHE A 90 -25.99 12.73 -10.27
N MET A 91 -25.07 13.34 -9.54
CA MET A 91 -23.79 12.72 -9.22
C MET A 91 -24.06 11.70 -8.14
N ASP A 92 -24.03 10.45 -8.53
CA ASP A 92 -23.98 9.38 -7.56
C ASP A 92 -22.55 9.27 -7.05
N CYS A 93 -22.32 9.80 -5.86
CA CYS A 93 -21.04 9.73 -5.21
C CYS A 93 -21.06 8.60 -4.18
N THR A 94 -20.27 7.57 -4.41
CA THR A 94 -20.01 6.53 -3.44
C THR A 94 -18.70 6.80 -2.73
N ALA A 95 -18.76 6.94 -1.41
CA ALA A 95 -17.58 7.02 -0.58
C ALA A 95 -17.15 5.61 -0.17
N GLN A 96 -15.91 5.24 -0.48
CA GLN A 96 -15.30 3.99 -0.03
C GLN A 96 -14.15 4.30 0.90
N TYR A 97 -14.10 3.60 2.02
CA TYR A 97 -12.95 3.64 2.90
C TYR A 97 -11.95 2.56 2.47
N GLN A 98 -10.80 3.00 1.99
CA GLN A 98 -9.71 2.13 1.58
C GLN A 98 -8.61 2.16 2.64
N THR A 99 -8.04 1.01 2.93
CA THR A 99 -6.97 0.89 3.91
C THR A 99 -5.76 0.17 3.34
N CYS A 100 -4.59 0.61 3.79
CA CYS A 100 -3.35 -0.15 3.68
C CYS A 100 -3.01 -0.70 5.06
N ASN A 101 -2.90 -2.00 5.15
CA ASN A 101 -2.59 -2.72 6.37
C ASN A 101 -1.13 -3.15 6.33
N ASN A 102 -0.33 -2.62 7.24
CA ASN A 102 1.08 -2.98 7.39
C ASN A 102 1.18 -3.96 8.56
N ILE A 103 1.24 -5.24 8.23
CA ILE A 103 1.11 -6.34 9.19
C ILE A 103 2.49 -6.90 9.50
N PHE A 104 2.91 -6.73 10.74
CA PHE A 104 4.17 -7.26 11.27
C PHE A 104 3.90 -8.51 12.10
N TYR A 105 4.58 -9.58 11.74
CA TYR A 105 4.58 -10.83 12.52
C TYR A 105 5.82 -10.86 13.39
N ILE A 106 5.62 -10.89 14.70
CA ILE A 106 6.68 -10.77 15.70
C ILE A 106 6.72 -12.03 16.55
N ASN A 107 7.88 -12.62 16.68
CA ASN A 107 8.12 -13.76 17.55
C ASN A 107 9.44 -13.59 18.29
N GLY A 108 9.45 -13.88 19.59
CA GLY A 108 10.64 -13.69 20.41
C GLY A 108 11.16 -12.25 20.44
N GLY A 109 10.27 -11.26 20.33
CA GLY A 109 10.63 -9.84 20.32
C GLY A 109 11.27 -9.35 19.01
N LYS A 110 11.27 -10.16 17.95
CA LYS A 110 11.83 -9.81 16.64
C LYS A 110 10.80 -9.97 15.54
N VAL A 111 10.84 -9.05 14.59
CA VAL A 111 10.03 -9.14 13.37
C VAL A 111 10.48 -10.34 12.55
N GLN A 112 9.55 -11.21 12.21
CA GLN A 112 9.81 -12.37 11.37
C GLN A 112 9.54 -12.04 9.89
N ARG A 113 8.46 -11.35 9.63
CA ARG A 113 8.07 -10.94 8.30
C ARG A 113 7.10 -9.76 8.36
N VAL A 114 6.97 -9.09 7.24
CA VAL A 114 5.99 -8.02 7.04
C VAL A 114 5.16 -8.30 5.80
N VAL A 115 3.88 -8.04 5.89
CA VAL A 115 2.94 -8.12 4.78
C VAL A 115 2.21 -6.80 4.67
N VAL A 116 2.17 -6.23 3.47
CA VAL A 116 1.39 -5.02 3.19
C VAL A 116 0.21 -5.39 2.31
N LEU A 117 -0.99 -5.16 2.81
CA LEU A 117 -2.24 -5.52 2.12
C LEU A 117 -3.15 -4.31 1.98
N GLY A 118 -3.60 -4.07 0.75
CA GLY A 118 -4.65 -3.09 0.46
C GLY A 118 -6.04 -3.72 0.54
N THR A 119 -7.01 -2.98 1.07
CA THR A 119 -8.42 -3.35 1.05
C THR A 119 -9.18 -2.49 0.05
N ARG A 120 -10.23 -3.07 -0.55
CA ARG A 120 -11.14 -2.39 -1.48
C ARG A 120 -10.43 -1.65 -2.62
N GLY A 121 -9.42 -2.29 -3.20
CA GLY A 121 -8.66 -1.71 -4.32
C GLY A 121 -7.65 -0.64 -3.93
N ALA A 122 -7.35 -0.47 -2.64
CA ALA A 122 -6.30 0.43 -2.20
C ALA A 122 -4.95 0.03 -2.79
N GLN A 123 -4.28 1.00 -3.41
CA GLN A 123 -2.92 0.84 -3.89
C GLN A 123 -1.95 1.20 -2.77
N CYS A 124 -1.37 0.19 -2.16
CA CYS A 124 -0.38 0.35 -1.10
C CYS A 124 1.02 0.39 -1.70
N SER A 125 1.85 1.24 -1.12
CA SER A 125 3.24 1.38 -1.54
C SER A 125 4.15 1.48 -0.32
N THR A 126 5.40 1.10 -0.51
CA THR A 126 6.46 1.33 0.46
C THR A 126 7.45 2.35 -0.09
N ASP A 127 8.06 3.10 0.80
CA ASP A 127 9.14 4.04 0.48
C ASP A 127 10.19 4.04 1.60
N LYS A 128 11.18 4.91 1.48
CA LYS A 128 12.26 5.02 2.46
C LYS A 128 11.79 5.26 3.91
N ARG A 129 10.59 5.82 4.11
CA ARG A 129 10.02 6.05 5.46
C ARG A 129 9.56 4.77 6.11
N PHE A 130 9.21 3.77 5.27
CA PHE A 130 8.82 2.44 5.72
C PHE A 130 9.99 1.65 6.28
N LEU A 131 11.21 1.94 5.83
CA LEU A 131 12.41 1.21 6.24
C LEU A 131 12.70 1.38 7.75
N PRO A 132 13.26 0.35 8.39
CA PRO A 132 13.70 0.50 9.78
C PRO A 132 14.76 1.60 9.89
N SER A 133 14.49 2.61 10.72
CA SER A 133 15.46 3.67 10.97
C SER A 133 16.42 3.22 12.06
N PHE A 134 17.67 3.11 11.67
CA PHE A 134 18.77 2.85 12.61
C PHE A 134 19.24 4.18 13.23
N THR A 135 18.40 4.84 13.98
CA THR A 135 18.88 5.88 14.89
C THR A 135 19.42 5.18 16.11
N GLY A 136 20.69 4.91 16.03
CA GLY A 136 21.43 4.48 17.21
C GLY A 136 21.48 5.57 18.26
#